data_2aafcf552c2969d7d5925d324dd6a169
#
_entry.id   2aafcf552c2969d7d5925d324dd6a169
#
_cell.length_a   1.000
_cell.length_b   1.000
_cell.length_c   1.000
_cell.angle_alpha   90.00
_cell.angle_beta   90.00
_cell.angle_gamma   90.00
#
_symmetry.space_group_name_H-M   'P 1'
#
loop_
_entity.id
_entity.type
_entity.pdbx_description
1 polymer ?
#
loop_
_entity_poly.entity_id
_entity_poly.type
_entity_poly.pdbx_seq_one_letter_code
_entity_poly.pdbx_strand_id
1 'polypeptide(L)'
;MEMKKVMWMLKKDLIVLWRHKPRLISIILFPILMITLFGYGMGGTLENIPVVIVEQSSGPLTDQTVAAMRNMSLYDIKDIMKDPETARDMVDAGEVKAAIILPPNYDNLTEEPTVVMYLDSSDQLASQALVPATQALFSRLSGEIAVQKMQSPAVNIQKQNSTPGETGFQSIVNTINFQVDRIYGDVKYMDFLVPAVLAMTIMFSCMFGMGQSIAGERERGELARLFMTPTSVSTVVGGKIISKLVIESGRAFLLLCVAILLFGIKINGSMLLTVLLLVLTALCFVGFGIMISARVGTQEDYMQMVMPFAMPMMFVSGVFYPIETMPWVFQKLAYVVPLTYANDALRSVMLKGAGAGDIWLDLAVLMGFTLLFFAMGVTRFNRDI
;
A
#
# COMPACT_ATOMS: atom_id res chain seq x y z
N MET A 1 38.71 1.81 6.00
CA MET A 1 37.98 0.55 5.65
C MET A 1 38.76 -0.16 4.56
N GLU A 2 39.21 -1.38 4.80
CA GLU A 2 40.02 -2.13 3.81
C GLU A 2 39.12 -2.83 2.78
N MET A 3 38.95 -2.28 1.60
CA MET A 3 38.06 -2.74 0.54
C MET A 3 38.25 -4.23 0.20
N LYS A 4 39.49 -4.73 0.19
CA LYS A 4 39.78 -6.15 -0.06
C LYS A 4 39.13 -7.08 0.97
N LYS A 5 39.17 -6.72 2.27
CA LYS A 5 38.56 -7.52 3.34
C LYS A 5 37.04 -7.50 3.25
N VAL A 6 36.44 -6.36 2.89
CA VAL A 6 35.00 -6.25 2.63
C VAL A 6 34.57 -7.16 1.47
N MET A 7 35.35 -7.18 0.39
CA MET A 7 35.09 -8.06 -0.77
C MET A 7 35.12 -9.55 -0.39
N TRP A 8 36.05 -9.94 0.47
CA TRP A 8 36.10 -11.33 0.97
C TRP A 8 34.90 -11.69 1.84
N MET A 9 34.42 -10.77 2.69
CA MET A 9 33.20 -10.96 3.49
C MET A 9 31.97 -11.12 2.61
N LEU A 10 31.83 -10.26 1.59
CA LEU A 10 30.76 -10.37 0.61
C LEU A 10 30.78 -11.72 -0.10
N LYS A 11 31.95 -12.15 -0.58
CA LYS A 11 32.12 -13.46 -1.23
C LYS A 11 31.74 -14.61 -0.29
N LYS A 12 32.16 -14.57 0.98
CA LYS A 12 31.80 -15.56 2.00
C LYS A 12 30.26 -15.64 2.13
N ASP A 13 29.61 -14.51 2.35
CA ASP A 13 28.17 -14.46 2.61
C ASP A 13 27.34 -14.94 1.39
N LEU A 14 27.78 -14.59 0.16
CA LEU A 14 27.18 -15.09 -1.08
C LEU A 14 27.33 -16.60 -1.24
N ILE A 15 28.53 -17.16 -0.94
CA ILE A 15 28.76 -18.62 -1.01
C ILE A 15 27.89 -19.33 0.03
N VAL A 16 27.79 -18.82 1.25
CA VAL A 16 26.92 -19.38 2.29
C VAL A 16 25.47 -19.38 1.85
N LEU A 17 25.00 -18.27 1.29
CA LEU A 17 23.63 -18.17 0.76
C LEU A 17 23.37 -19.21 -0.34
N TRP A 18 24.30 -19.33 -1.30
CA TRP A 18 24.17 -20.25 -2.43
C TRP A 18 24.16 -21.74 -2.01
N ARG A 19 24.93 -22.11 -0.98
CA ARG A 19 25.00 -23.47 -0.47
C ARG A 19 23.76 -23.88 0.32
N HIS A 20 23.03 -22.93 0.90
CA HIS A 20 21.79 -23.19 1.65
C HIS A 20 20.54 -23.11 0.76
N LYS A 21 20.32 -24.13 -0.08
CA LYS A 21 19.17 -24.21 -0.99
C LYS A 21 17.80 -23.95 -0.33
N PRO A 22 17.49 -24.51 0.86
CA PRO A 22 16.20 -24.23 1.52
C PRO A 22 16.00 -22.75 1.81
N ARG A 23 17.07 -22.03 2.16
CA ARG A 23 17.02 -20.59 2.40
C ARG A 23 16.77 -19.78 1.12
N LEU A 24 17.37 -20.17 0.00
CA LEU A 24 17.11 -19.56 -1.30
C LEU A 24 15.65 -19.75 -1.74
N ILE A 25 15.12 -20.97 -1.55
CA ILE A 25 13.72 -21.29 -1.88
C ILE A 25 12.77 -20.45 -1.02
N SER A 26 12.97 -20.40 0.30
CA SER A 26 12.08 -19.63 1.19
C SER A 26 12.14 -18.13 0.92
N ILE A 27 13.29 -17.62 0.47
CA ILE A 27 13.47 -16.20 0.09
C ILE A 27 12.52 -15.78 -1.03
N ILE A 28 12.26 -16.68 -1.98
CA ILE A 28 11.40 -16.42 -3.14
C ILE A 28 9.97 -16.87 -2.87
N LEU A 29 9.81 -18.06 -2.27
CA LEU A 29 8.50 -18.67 -2.03
C LEU A 29 7.64 -17.86 -1.05
N PHE A 30 8.23 -17.32 0.02
CA PHE A 30 7.50 -16.60 1.04
C PHE A 30 6.76 -15.35 0.50
N PRO A 31 7.39 -14.43 -0.25
CA PRO A 31 6.67 -13.29 -0.84
C PRO A 31 5.60 -13.72 -1.84
N ILE A 32 5.87 -14.73 -2.67
CA ILE A 32 4.88 -15.25 -3.62
C ILE A 32 3.65 -15.78 -2.87
N LEU A 33 3.89 -16.56 -1.82
CA LEU A 33 2.81 -17.11 -1.00
C LEU A 33 2.03 -15.98 -0.31
N MET A 34 2.70 -14.95 0.20
CA MET A 34 2.07 -13.78 0.80
C MET A 34 1.22 -13.00 -0.21
N ILE A 35 1.76 -12.70 -1.39
CA ILE A 35 1.00 -12.04 -2.45
C ILE A 35 -0.23 -12.87 -2.85
N THR A 36 -0.06 -14.18 -2.99
CA THR A 36 -1.16 -15.08 -3.37
C THR A 36 -2.22 -15.17 -2.27
N LEU A 37 -1.79 -15.39 -1.02
CA LEU A 37 -2.70 -15.55 0.11
C LEU A 37 -3.52 -14.27 0.37
N PHE A 38 -2.83 -13.14 0.48
CA PHE A 38 -3.49 -11.87 0.77
C PHE A 38 -4.17 -11.27 -0.46
N GLY A 39 -3.60 -11.45 -1.65
CA GLY A 39 -4.17 -10.97 -2.89
C GLY A 39 -5.49 -11.62 -3.28
N TYR A 40 -5.68 -12.89 -2.96
CA TYR A 40 -6.93 -13.63 -3.22
C TYR A 40 -7.79 -13.86 -1.97
N GLY A 41 -7.22 -13.77 -0.76
CA GLY A 41 -7.90 -14.16 0.49
C GLY A 41 -8.53 -13.01 1.27
N MET A 42 -8.11 -11.76 1.05
CA MET A 42 -8.61 -10.64 1.84
C MET A 42 -9.71 -9.86 1.11
N GLY A 43 -10.92 -10.44 1.06
CA GLY A 43 -12.16 -9.73 0.69
C GLY A 43 -12.95 -9.34 1.95
N GLY A 44 -12.46 -8.39 2.75
CA GLY A 44 -13.18 -7.88 3.93
C GLY A 44 -14.20 -6.79 3.56
N THR A 45 -15.30 -6.68 4.33
CA THR A 45 -16.21 -5.52 4.29
C THR A 45 -15.48 -4.33 4.91
N LEU A 46 -15.31 -3.28 4.12
CA LEU A 46 -14.76 -2.01 4.60
C LEU A 46 -15.90 -1.12 5.10
N GLU A 47 -15.64 -0.36 6.17
CA GLU A 47 -16.56 0.59 6.76
C GLU A 47 -15.86 1.95 6.94
N ASN A 48 -16.64 3.05 6.99
CA ASN A 48 -16.14 4.41 7.23
C ASN A 48 -15.08 4.87 6.21
N ILE A 49 -15.33 4.65 4.92
CA ILE A 49 -14.43 5.15 3.86
C ILE A 49 -14.70 6.65 3.65
N PRO A 50 -13.69 7.53 3.75
CA PRO A 50 -13.87 8.97 3.58
C PRO A 50 -14.25 9.31 2.14
N VAL A 51 -15.41 9.94 1.97
CA VAL A 51 -15.95 10.38 0.69
C VAL A 51 -16.45 11.81 0.77
N VAL A 52 -16.49 12.50 -0.35
CA VAL A 52 -17.13 13.80 -0.52
C VAL A 52 -18.27 13.69 -1.50
N ILE A 53 -19.35 14.42 -1.26
CA ILE A 53 -20.51 14.49 -2.15
C ILE A 53 -20.55 15.87 -2.78
N VAL A 54 -20.70 15.92 -4.09
CA VAL A 54 -20.88 17.17 -4.84
C VAL A 54 -22.33 17.27 -5.24
N GLU A 55 -23.06 18.22 -4.62
CA GLU A 55 -24.46 18.50 -4.91
C GLU A 55 -24.58 19.68 -5.88
N GLN A 56 -24.80 19.37 -7.17
CA GLN A 56 -25.11 20.39 -8.18
C GLN A 56 -26.61 20.60 -8.38
N SER A 57 -27.44 19.75 -7.78
CA SER A 57 -28.90 19.85 -7.71
C SER A 57 -29.35 19.98 -6.26
N SER A 58 -30.53 20.54 -6.03
CA SER A 58 -31.14 20.69 -4.71
C SER A 58 -32.62 20.35 -4.81
N GLY A 59 -32.96 19.11 -4.56
CA GLY A 59 -34.33 18.62 -4.61
C GLY A 59 -34.52 17.33 -3.79
N PRO A 60 -35.74 16.81 -3.71
CA PRO A 60 -36.06 15.69 -2.83
C PRO A 60 -35.30 14.41 -3.16
N LEU A 61 -34.90 14.19 -4.42
CA LEU A 61 -34.13 13.01 -4.82
C LEU A 61 -32.67 13.14 -4.36
N THR A 62 -32.07 14.33 -4.47
CA THR A 62 -30.75 14.63 -3.94
C THR A 62 -30.70 14.37 -2.43
N ASP A 63 -31.68 14.94 -1.67
CA ASP A 63 -31.77 14.76 -0.22
C ASP A 63 -31.93 13.28 0.17
N GLN A 64 -32.76 12.55 -0.55
CA GLN A 64 -32.98 11.10 -0.32
C GLN A 64 -31.71 10.30 -0.58
N THR A 65 -30.96 10.63 -1.64
CA THR A 65 -29.70 9.95 -1.99
C THR A 65 -28.64 10.18 -0.93
N VAL A 66 -28.45 11.44 -0.51
CA VAL A 66 -27.49 11.78 0.53
C VAL A 66 -27.86 11.15 1.88
N ALA A 67 -29.14 11.14 2.23
CA ALA A 67 -29.62 10.48 3.44
C ALA A 67 -29.39 8.95 3.37
N ALA A 68 -29.61 8.31 2.21
CA ALA A 68 -29.35 6.89 2.01
C ALA A 68 -27.85 6.57 2.15
N MET A 69 -26.96 7.40 1.58
CA MET A 69 -25.50 7.24 1.73
C MET A 69 -25.06 7.40 3.17
N ARG A 70 -25.60 8.41 3.88
CA ARG A 70 -25.28 8.66 5.29
C ARG A 70 -25.69 7.53 6.23
N ASN A 71 -26.74 6.78 5.87
CA ASN A 71 -27.22 5.63 6.63
C ASN A 71 -26.43 4.33 6.34
N MET A 72 -25.54 4.32 5.34
CA MET A 72 -24.68 3.18 5.07
C MET A 72 -23.37 3.32 5.85
N SER A 73 -23.01 2.30 6.64
CA SER A 73 -21.75 2.26 7.42
C SER A 73 -20.49 2.31 6.56
N LEU A 74 -20.63 2.10 5.25
CA LEU A 74 -19.53 2.13 4.29
C LEU A 74 -18.96 3.54 4.10
N TYR A 75 -19.82 4.59 4.10
CA TYR A 75 -19.43 5.96 3.78
C TYR A 75 -19.18 6.79 5.03
N ASP A 76 -18.02 7.46 5.07
CA ASP A 76 -17.74 8.56 5.99
C ASP A 76 -17.73 9.86 5.19
N ILE A 77 -18.89 10.53 5.13
CA ILE A 77 -19.08 11.76 4.36
C ILE A 77 -18.35 12.89 5.07
N LYS A 78 -17.19 13.30 4.55
CA LYS A 78 -16.35 14.35 5.14
C LYS A 78 -16.90 15.74 4.88
N ASP A 79 -17.39 15.98 3.66
CA ASP A 79 -17.94 17.27 3.27
C ASP A 79 -18.99 17.11 2.15
N ILE A 80 -19.83 18.14 2.03
CA ILE A 80 -20.82 18.28 0.95
C ILE A 80 -20.56 19.62 0.29
N MET A 81 -20.19 19.60 -0.98
CA MET A 81 -19.79 20.79 -1.73
C MET A 81 -20.53 20.91 -3.06
N LYS A 82 -20.31 22.01 -3.78
CA LYS A 82 -20.95 22.25 -5.09
C LYS A 82 -19.98 22.20 -6.27
N ASP A 83 -18.69 22.29 -6.01
CA ASP A 83 -17.65 22.38 -7.03
C ASP A 83 -17.01 21.00 -7.29
N PRO A 84 -17.14 20.42 -8.51
CA PRO A 84 -16.55 19.12 -8.84
C PRO A 84 -15.02 19.15 -8.92
N GLU A 85 -14.43 20.29 -9.35
CA GLU A 85 -12.97 20.40 -9.50
C GLU A 85 -12.28 20.33 -8.14
N THR A 86 -12.79 21.09 -7.16
CA THR A 86 -12.28 21.02 -5.77
C THR A 86 -12.41 19.61 -5.19
N ALA A 87 -13.52 18.92 -5.47
CA ALA A 87 -13.70 17.54 -5.01
C ALA A 87 -12.71 16.58 -5.65
N ARG A 88 -12.41 16.76 -6.93
CA ARG A 88 -11.40 15.99 -7.66
C ARG A 88 -10.00 16.22 -7.07
N ASP A 89 -9.65 17.48 -6.81
CA ASP A 89 -8.36 17.84 -6.20
C ASP A 89 -8.18 17.18 -4.83
N MET A 90 -9.25 17.09 -4.02
CA MET A 90 -9.24 16.37 -2.74
C MET A 90 -8.99 14.87 -2.89
N VAL A 91 -9.52 14.25 -3.96
CA VAL A 91 -9.24 12.84 -4.27
C VAL A 91 -7.80 12.67 -4.75
N ASP A 92 -7.30 13.57 -5.61
CA ASP A 92 -5.91 13.57 -6.09
C ASP A 92 -4.90 13.79 -4.95
N ALA A 93 -5.23 14.66 -4.01
CA ALA A 93 -4.43 14.89 -2.80
C ALA A 93 -4.49 13.74 -1.78
N GLY A 94 -5.43 12.78 -1.97
CA GLY A 94 -5.63 11.65 -1.06
C GLY A 94 -6.38 11.98 0.23
N GLU A 95 -6.98 13.17 0.33
CA GLU A 95 -7.76 13.61 1.50
C GLU A 95 -9.06 12.81 1.64
N VAL A 96 -9.66 12.41 0.49
CA VAL A 96 -10.82 11.52 0.40
C VAL A 96 -10.57 10.43 -0.62
N LYS A 97 -11.27 9.30 -0.50
CA LYS A 97 -11.11 8.14 -1.39
C LYS A 97 -12.01 8.18 -2.61
N ALA A 98 -13.10 8.90 -2.53
CA ALA A 98 -13.98 9.13 -3.67
C ALA A 98 -14.75 10.44 -3.55
N ALA A 99 -15.07 11.02 -4.71
CA ALA A 99 -16.02 12.12 -4.86
C ALA A 99 -17.20 11.65 -5.72
N ILE A 100 -18.41 11.79 -5.21
CA ILE A 100 -19.64 11.39 -5.89
C ILE A 100 -20.37 12.65 -6.33
N ILE A 101 -20.53 12.83 -7.64
CA ILE A 101 -21.09 14.03 -8.23
C ILE A 101 -22.52 13.76 -8.68
N LEU A 102 -23.45 14.45 -8.03
CA LEU A 102 -24.86 14.51 -8.41
C LEU A 102 -25.04 15.70 -9.36
N PRO A 103 -25.37 15.46 -10.67
CA PRO A 103 -25.39 16.51 -11.68
C PRO A 103 -26.55 17.49 -11.49
N PRO A 104 -26.55 18.67 -12.16
CA PRO A 104 -27.61 19.66 -12.02
C PRO A 104 -29.01 19.18 -12.38
N ASN A 105 -29.10 18.19 -13.28
CA ASN A 105 -30.35 17.58 -13.72
C ASN A 105 -30.77 16.35 -12.89
N TYR A 106 -30.13 16.12 -11.73
CA TYR A 106 -30.34 14.91 -10.93
C TYR A 106 -31.80 14.78 -10.43
N ASP A 107 -32.42 15.86 -10.04
CA ASP A 107 -33.81 15.91 -9.59
C ASP A 107 -34.84 16.01 -10.75
N ASN A 108 -34.37 16.06 -12.01
CA ASN A 108 -35.24 16.12 -13.16
C ASN A 108 -35.66 14.70 -13.59
N LEU A 109 -36.85 14.28 -13.22
CA LEU A 109 -37.39 12.96 -13.53
C LEU A 109 -37.59 12.66 -15.04
N THR A 110 -37.52 13.68 -15.89
CA THR A 110 -37.70 13.52 -17.36
C THR A 110 -36.41 13.21 -18.11
N GLU A 111 -35.27 13.46 -17.50
CA GLU A 111 -33.95 13.21 -18.07
C GLU A 111 -33.29 12.00 -17.40
N GLU A 112 -32.26 11.44 -18.06
CA GLU A 112 -31.42 10.39 -17.49
C GLU A 112 -30.14 11.05 -16.95
N PRO A 113 -30.08 11.40 -15.63
CA PRO A 113 -28.90 12.02 -15.07
C PRO A 113 -27.74 11.02 -15.02
N THR A 114 -26.54 11.48 -15.35
CA THR A 114 -25.31 10.71 -15.21
C THR A 114 -24.62 11.11 -13.92
N VAL A 115 -24.60 10.21 -12.94
CA VAL A 115 -23.81 10.36 -11.71
C VAL A 115 -22.40 9.92 -11.98
N VAL A 116 -21.45 10.79 -11.68
CA VAL A 116 -20.02 10.52 -11.88
C VAL A 116 -19.39 10.30 -10.50
N MET A 117 -18.60 9.24 -10.37
CA MET A 117 -17.78 8.97 -9.21
C MET A 117 -16.31 9.10 -9.57
N TYR A 118 -15.63 10.10 -9.05
CA TYR A 118 -14.17 10.17 -9.05
C TYR A 118 -13.63 9.28 -7.93
N LEU A 119 -12.69 8.41 -8.26
CA LEU A 119 -12.22 7.38 -7.35
C LEU A 119 -10.70 7.34 -7.29
N ASP A 120 -10.14 7.37 -6.08
CA ASP A 120 -8.73 7.06 -5.85
C ASP A 120 -8.50 5.55 -6.04
N SER A 121 -8.19 5.14 -7.27
CA SER A 121 -7.92 3.74 -7.59
C SER A 121 -6.58 3.22 -7.05
N SER A 122 -5.76 4.07 -6.43
CA SER A 122 -4.56 3.63 -5.71
C SER A 122 -4.91 2.92 -4.39
N ASP A 123 -6.11 3.18 -3.83
CA ASP A 123 -6.69 2.42 -2.73
C ASP A 123 -7.66 1.37 -3.27
N GLN A 124 -7.09 0.20 -3.60
CA GLN A 124 -7.85 -0.88 -4.23
C GLN A 124 -8.93 -1.47 -3.32
N LEU A 125 -8.72 -1.47 -1.99
CA LEU A 125 -9.71 -1.98 -1.05
C LEU A 125 -10.93 -1.05 -1.01
N ALA A 126 -10.70 0.26 -0.92
CA ALA A 126 -11.76 1.25 -1.00
C ALA A 126 -12.51 1.17 -2.35
N SER A 127 -11.77 1.02 -3.45
CA SER A 127 -12.35 0.88 -4.80
C SER A 127 -13.26 -0.34 -4.92
N GLN A 128 -12.83 -1.50 -4.42
CA GLN A 128 -13.61 -2.74 -4.47
C GLN A 128 -14.86 -2.69 -3.59
N ALA A 129 -14.87 -1.91 -2.53
CA ALA A 129 -16.04 -1.72 -1.68
C ALA A 129 -16.98 -0.64 -2.20
N LEU A 130 -16.44 0.52 -2.58
CA LEU A 130 -17.25 1.68 -2.98
C LEU A 130 -17.99 1.47 -4.29
N VAL A 131 -17.33 0.95 -5.35
CA VAL A 131 -17.94 0.86 -6.67
C VAL A 131 -19.19 -0.03 -6.68
N PRO A 132 -19.17 -1.30 -6.21
CA PRO A 132 -20.36 -2.13 -6.23
C PRO A 132 -21.45 -1.63 -5.27
N ALA A 133 -21.06 -1.08 -4.11
CA ALA A 133 -22.03 -0.55 -3.15
C ALA A 133 -22.75 0.69 -3.69
N THR A 134 -22.00 1.62 -4.29
CA THR A 134 -22.54 2.82 -4.92
C THR A 134 -23.42 2.46 -6.11
N GLN A 135 -22.97 1.51 -6.95
CA GLN A 135 -23.76 1.02 -8.07
C GLN A 135 -25.07 0.35 -7.63
N ALA A 136 -25.03 -0.47 -6.56
CA ALA A 136 -26.23 -1.10 -5.99
C ALA A 136 -27.20 -0.04 -5.42
N LEU A 137 -26.68 1.01 -4.76
CA LEU A 137 -27.49 2.11 -4.25
C LEU A 137 -28.22 2.83 -5.39
N PHE A 138 -27.49 3.26 -6.43
CA PHE A 138 -28.10 3.95 -7.56
C PHE A 138 -29.06 3.05 -8.38
N SER A 139 -28.76 1.76 -8.51
CA SER A 139 -29.67 0.79 -9.13
C SER A 139 -30.99 0.65 -8.35
N ARG A 140 -30.92 0.64 -7.02
CA ARG A 140 -32.09 0.62 -6.16
C ARG A 140 -32.91 1.92 -6.28
N LEU A 141 -32.26 3.08 -6.22
CA LEU A 141 -32.92 4.38 -6.39
C LEU A 141 -33.56 4.49 -7.79
N SER A 142 -32.88 4.02 -8.84
CA SER A 142 -33.43 3.97 -10.20
C SER A 142 -34.71 3.13 -10.26
N GLY A 143 -34.74 1.98 -9.57
CA GLY A 143 -35.93 1.14 -9.46
C GLY A 143 -37.10 1.84 -8.75
N GLU A 144 -36.83 2.55 -7.63
CA GLU A 144 -37.85 3.32 -6.90
C GLU A 144 -38.42 4.45 -7.76
N ILE A 145 -37.55 5.17 -8.49
CA ILE A 145 -37.94 6.25 -9.43
C ILE A 145 -38.77 5.68 -10.61
N ALA A 146 -38.35 4.52 -11.16
CA ALA A 146 -39.05 3.90 -12.25
C ALA A 146 -40.51 3.53 -11.85
N VAL A 147 -40.70 3.01 -10.63
CA VAL A 147 -42.03 2.75 -10.08
C VAL A 147 -42.83 4.05 -9.91
N GLN A 148 -42.25 5.10 -9.43
CA GLN A 148 -42.90 6.39 -9.26
C GLN A 148 -43.25 7.04 -10.61
N LYS A 149 -42.37 6.92 -11.62
CA LYS A 149 -42.67 7.36 -13.00
C LYS A 149 -43.85 6.58 -13.58
N MET A 150 -43.97 5.26 -13.36
CA MET A 150 -45.08 4.46 -13.84
C MET A 150 -46.42 4.86 -13.22
N GLN A 151 -46.43 5.42 -12.03
CA GLN A 151 -47.63 5.88 -11.33
C GLN A 151 -48.05 7.31 -11.70
N SER A 152 -47.17 8.07 -12.39
CA SER A 152 -47.45 9.45 -12.77
C SER A 152 -48.31 9.54 -14.05
N PRO A 153 -49.31 10.48 -14.10
CA PRO A 153 -50.21 10.65 -15.25
C PRO A 153 -49.52 10.96 -16.58
N ALA A 154 -48.31 11.52 -16.54
CA ALA A 154 -47.52 11.93 -17.72
C ALA A 154 -47.08 10.73 -18.59
N VAL A 155 -46.86 9.55 -17.97
CA VAL A 155 -46.42 8.32 -18.70
C VAL A 155 -47.57 7.71 -19.51
N ASN A 156 -48.82 7.93 -19.12
CA ASN A 156 -49.98 7.43 -19.85
C ASN A 156 -50.22 8.13 -21.20
N ILE A 157 -49.74 9.35 -21.36
CA ILE A 157 -49.85 10.12 -22.61
C ILE A 157 -48.79 9.66 -23.63
N GLN A 158 -47.62 9.25 -23.20
CA GLN A 158 -46.53 8.79 -24.05
C GLN A 158 -46.73 7.36 -24.56
N LYS A 159 -47.44 6.52 -23.81
CA LYS A 159 -47.84 5.16 -24.23
C LYS A 159 -48.79 5.14 -25.43
N GLN A 160 -49.54 6.22 -25.70
CA GLN A 160 -50.48 6.31 -26.80
C GLN A 160 -49.85 6.60 -28.17
N ASN A 161 -48.55 7.10 -28.18
CA ASN A 161 -47.89 7.54 -29.39
C ASN A 161 -46.62 6.75 -29.79
N SER A 162 -46.29 5.68 -29.08
CA SER A 162 -45.05 4.90 -29.35
C SER A 162 -45.40 3.49 -29.87
N THR A 163 -44.77 3.13 -30.98
CA THR A 163 -44.78 1.76 -31.54
C THR A 163 -44.17 0.78 -30.54
N PRO A 164 -44.67 -0.46 -30.38
CA PRO A 164 -44.11 -1.41 -29.42
C PRO A 164 -42.74 -1.91 -29.90
N GLY A 165 -41.67 -1.37 -29.37
CA GLY A 165 -40.31 -1.79 -29.59
C GLY A 165 -39.56 -1.84 -28.26
N GLU A 166 -38.72 -2.84 -28.06
CA GLU A 166 -37.95 -3.17 -26.85
C GLU A 166 -37.12 -2.03 -26.21
N THR A 167 -36.89 -0.94 -26.93
CA THR A 167 -36.14 0.24 -26.47
C THR A 167 -36.86 1.07 -25.42
N GLY A 168 -38.21 1.02 -25.36
CA GLY A 168 -38.98 1.82 -24.40
C GLY A 168 -39.00 1.27 -22.96
N PHE A 169 -38.75 -0.02 -22.77
CA PHE A 169 -38.71 -0.63 -21.44
C PHE A 169 -37.36 -0.47 -20.74
N GLN A 170 -36.24 -0.48 -21.49
CA GLN A 170 -34.92 -0.30 -20.94
C GLN A 170 -34.67 1.13 -20.46
N SER A 171 -35.23 2.14 -21.14
CA SER A 171 -35.09 3.54 -20.71
C SER A 171 -35.93 3.90 -19.47
N ILE A 172 -36.97 3.11 -19.16
CA ILE A 172 -37.79 3.29 -17.94
C ILE A 172 -37.08 2.65 -16.73
N VAL A 173 -36.29 1.59 -16.95
CA VAL A 173 -35.63 0.83 -15.87
C VAL A 173 -34.31 1.43 -15.45
N ASN A 174 -33.53 2.01 -16.40
CA ASN A 174 -32.27 2.66 -16.10
C ASN A 174 -32.45 4.19 -16.06
N THR A 175 -32.96 4.67 -14.92
CA THR A 175 -33.27 6.11 -14.75
C THR A 175 -32.05 6.93 -14.38
N ILE A 176 -31.00 6.32 -13.82
CA ILE A 176 -29.75 6.98 -13.42
C ILE A 176 -28.60 6.23 -14.09
N ASN A 177 -27.78 6.94 -14.86
CA ASN A 177 -26.55 6.40 -15.41
C ASN A 177 -25.42 6.64 -14.39
N PHE A 178 -24.73 5.56 -13.98
CA PHE A 178 -23.62 5.63 -13.04
C PHE A 178 -22.30 5.40 -13.78
N GLN A 179 -21.45 6.41 -13.79
CA GLN A 179 -20.14 6.37 -14.41
C GLN A 179 -19.03 6.50 -13.35
N VAL A 180 -18.03 5.61 -13.41
CA VAL A 180 -16.86 5.65 -12.55
C VAL A 180 -15.69 6.18 -13.36
N ASP A 181 -15.15 7.32 -12.95
CA ASP A 181 -13.89 7.85 -13.46
C ASP A 181 -12.77 7.52 -12.47
N ARG A 182 -11.82 6.68 -12.91
CA ARG A 182 -10.73 6.20 -12.08
C ARG A 182 -9.49 7.01 -12.40
N ILE A 183 -9.06 7.84 -11.46
CA ILE A 183 -7.94 8.79 -11.61
C ILE A 183 -6.64 8.08 -12.04
N TYR A 184 -6.36 6.89 -11.50
CA TYR A 184 -5.15 6.12 -11.84
C TYR A 184 -5.42 4.90 -12.74
N GLY A 185 -6.59 4.85 -13.42
CA GLY A 185 -7.00 3.75 -14.30
C GLY A 185 -7.43 2.48 -13.53
N ASP A 186 -7.52 1.35 -14.24
CA ASP A 186 -7.89 0.06 -13.64
C ASP A 186 -6.70 -0.56 -12.89
N VAL A 187 -6.57 -0.23 -11.61
CA VAL A 187 -5.56 -0.81 -10.70
C VAL A 187 -6.13 -2.11 -10.10
N LYS A 188 -5.43 -3.21 -10.29
CA LYS A 188 -5.81 -4.48 -9.66
C LYS A 188 -5.38 -4.49 -8.19
N TYR A 189 -6.09 -5.23 -7.33
CA TYR A 189 -5.69 -5.41 -5.93
C TYR A 189 -4.23 -5.88 -5.78
N MET A 190 -3.75 -6.66 -6.73
CA MET A 190 -2.34 -7.09 -6.78
C MET A 190 -1.38 -5.92 -6.96
N ASP A 191 -1.73 -4.92 -7.78
CA ASP A 191 -0.87 -3.75 -7.99
C ASP A 191 -0.73 -2.95 -6.68
N PHE A 192 -1.80 -2.84 -5.89
CA PHE A 192 -1.79 -2.22 -4.56
C PHE A 192 -0.98 -3.02 -3.53
N LEU A 193 -1.11 -4.34 -3.54
CA LEU A 193 -0.51 -5.22 -2.52
C LEU A 193 1.00 -5.42 -2.74
N VAL A 194 1.45 -5.52 -3.99
CA VAL A 194 2.83 -5.89 -4.31
C VAL A 194 3.86 -4.90 -3.75
N PRO A 195 3.73 -3.57 -3.88
CA PRO A 195 4.67 -2.63 -3.27
C PRO A 195 4.85 -2.86 -1.77
N ALA A 196 3.73 -3.07 -1.08
CA ALA A 196 3.69 -3.33 0.36
C ALA A 196 4.37 -4.64 0.75
N VAL A 197 4.10 -5.71 0.00
CA VAL A 197 4.73 -7.03 0.24
C VAL A 197 6.23 -6.98 -0.06
N LEU A 198 6.67 -6.22 -1.06
CA LEU A 198 8.09 -6.02 -1.35
C LEU A 198 8.78 -5.32 -0.17
N ALA A 199 8.23 -4.20 0.32
CA ALA A 199 8.78 -3.48 1.47
C ALA A 199 8.83 -4.35 2.72
N MET A 200 7.73 -5.05 3.04
CA MET A 200 7.62 -5.96 4.17
C MET A 200 8.62 -7.13 4.08
N THR A 201 8.77 -7.72 2.92
CA THR A 201 9.71 -8.84 2.69
C THR A 201 11.14 -8.40 2.91
N ILE A 202 11.52 -7.21 2.43
CA ILE A 202 12.85 -6.63 2.65
C ILE A 202 13.06 -6.34 4.12
N MET A 203 12.07 -5.75 4.81
CA MET A 203 12.12 -5.53 6.25
C MET A 203 12.43 -6.82 7.00
N PHE A 204 11.63 -7.87 6.82
CA PHE A 204 11.84 -9.14 7.50
C PHE A 204 13.20 -9.76 7.17
N SER A 205 13.59 -9.74 5.89
CA SER A 205 14.88 -10.29 5.50
C SER A 205 16.06 -9.54 6.11
N CYS A 206 15.99 -8.22 6.16
CA CYS A 206 17.06 -7.41 6.75
C CYS A 206 17.11 -7.61 8.26
N MET A 207 15.97 -7.53 8.94
CA MET A 207 15.90 -7.70 10.38
C MET A 207 16.36 -9.09 10.81
N PHE A 208 15.75 -10.15 10.31
CA PHE A 208 16.11 -11.52 10.70
C PHE A 208 17.48 -11.96 10.18
N GLY A 209 17.87 -11.49 9.00
CA GLY A 209 19.16 -11.82 8.42
C GLY A 209 20.35 -11.23 9.18
N MET A 210 20.18 -10.06 9.84
CA MET A 210 21.23 -9.46 10.66
C MET A 210 21.48 -10.26 11.94
N GLY A 211 20.43 -10.85 12.53
CA GLY A 211 20.58 -11.78 13.66
C GLY A 211 21.46 -12.97 13.32
N GLN A 212 21.23 -13.61 12.18
CA GLN A 212 22.09 -14.72 11.73
C GLN A 212 23.51 -14.26 11.40
N SER A 213 23.66 -13.07 10.81
CA SER A 213 24.94 -12.58 10.32
C SER A 213 25.86 -12.05 11.43
N ILE A 214 25.30 -11.45 12.49
CA ILE A 214 26.11 -10.87 13.58
C ILE A 214 25.97 -11.71 14.86
N ALA A 215 24.74 -11.88 15.38
CA ALA A 215 24.53 -12.62 16.62
C ALA A 215 24.90 -14.12 16.46
N GLY A 216 24.52 -14.75 15.35
CA GLY A 216 24.87 -16.14 15.08
C GLY A 216 26.38 -16.35 14.86
N GLU A 217 27.11 -15.40 14.23
CA GLU A 217 28.58 -15.50 14.12
C GLU A 217 29.27 -15.24 15.46
N ARG A 218 28.69 -14.38 16.31
CA ARG A 218 29.17 -14.16 17.68
C ARG A 218 29.01 -15.44 18.50
N GLU A 219 27.84 -16.04 18.49
CA GLU A 219 27.52 -17.28 19.20
C GLU A 219 28.45 -18.44 18.79
N ARG A 220 28.79 -18.56 17.51
CA ARG A 220 29.73 -19.58 17.00
C ARG A 220 31.21 -19.21 17.18
N GLY A 221 31.51 -18.06 17.77
CA GLY A 221 32.88 -17.57 17.95
C GLY A 221 33.60 -17.18 16.65
N GLU A 222 32.88 -17.11 15.53
CA GLU A 222 33.43 -16.71 14.23
C GLU A 222 33.85 -15.22 14.26
N LEU A 223 33.05 -14.39 14.94
CA LEU A 223 33.31 -12.96 15.07
C LEU A 223 34.56 -12.70 15.92
N ALA A 224 34.78 -13.45 16.99
CA ALA A 224 35.97 -13.38 17.81
C ALA A 224 37.24 -13.75 17.03
N ARG A 225 37.19 -14.82 16.22
CA ARG A 225 38.31 -15.20 15.34
C ARG A 225 38.62 -14.12 14.30
N LEU A 226 37.62 -13.41 13.84
CA LEU A 226 37.78 -12.32 12.87
C LEU A 226 38.46 -11.11 13.51
N PHE A 227 38.21 -10.84 14.79
CA PHE A 227 38.89 -9.78 15.56
C PHE A 227 40.30 -10.15 16.01
N MET A 228 40.70 -11.42 15.98
CA MET A 228 42.11 -11.84 16.15
C MET A 228 42.98 -11.45 14.95
N THR A 229 42.37 -11.15 13.80
CA THR A 229 43.07 -10.60 12.63
C THR A 229 43.21 -9.08 12.78
N PRO A 230 44.17 -8.41 12.11
CA PRO A 230 44.30 -6.96 12.15
C PRO A 230 43.16 -6.30 11.36
N THR A 231 41.92 -6.45 11.85
CA THR A 231 40.71 -5.92 11.22
C THR A 231 39.97 -5.02 12.19
N SER A 232 39.67 -3.80 11.76
CA SER A 232 38.90 -2.85 12.59
C SER A 232 37.44 -3.20 12.67
N VAL A 233 36.78 -2.86 13.78
CA VAL A 233 35.31 -3.05 13.97
C VAL A 233 34.52 -2.40 12.82
N SER A 234 34.92 -1.21 12.39
CA SER A 234 34.29 -0.49 11.27
C SER A 234 34.40 -1.25 9.95
N THR A 235 35.51 -1.99 9.72
CA THR A 235 35.66 -2.83 8.53
C THR A 235 34.74 -4.07 8.59
N VAL A 236 34.59 -4.68 9.76
CA VAL A 236 33.69 -5.83 9.95
C VAL A 236 32.23 -5.40 9.78
N VAL A 237 31.80 -4.37 10.51
CA VAL A 237 30.41 -3.87 10.42
C VAL A 237 30.11 -3.36 9.01
N GLY A 238 31.00 -2.56 8.41
CA GLY A 238 30.85 -2.07 7.04
C GLY A 238 30.79 -3.20 6.01
N GLY A 239 31.60 -4.25 6.20
CA GLY A 239 31.54 -5.44 5.36
C GLY A 239 30.19 -6.16 5.44
N LYS A 240 29.63 -6.30 6.65
CA LYS A 240 28.29 -6.90 6.84
C LYS A 240 27.18 -6.06 6.21
N ILE A 241 27.26 -4.74 6.36
CA ILE A 241 26.31 -3.82 5.71
C ILE A 241 26.34 -4.01 4.19
N ILE A 242 27.52 -3.93 3.59
CA ILE A 242 27.67 -4.04 2.13
C ILE A 242 27.23 -5.42 1.64
N SER A 243 27.64 -6.50 2.30
CA SER A 243 27.21 -7.86 1.97
C SER A 243 25.68 -7.98 1.99
N LYS A 244 25.05 -7.49 3.05
CA LYS A 244 23.60 -7.55 3.21
C LYS A 244 22.88 -6.70 2.17
N LEU A 245 23.35 -5.49 1.89
CA LEU A 245 22.77 -4.61 0.88
C LEU A 245 22.86 -5.24 -0.52
N VAL A 246 23.99 -5.81 -0.90
CA VAL A 246 24.14 -6.48 -2.22
C VAL A 246 23.16 -7.65 -2.34
N ILE A 247 23.06 -8.48 -1.30
CA ILE A 247 22.13 -9.62 -1.28
C ILE A 247 20.68 -9.14 -1.38
N GLU A 248 20.29 -8.14 -0.59
CA GLU A 248 18.91 -7.64 -0.56
C GLU A 248 18.56 -6.85 -1.82
N SER A 249 19.50 -6.12 -2.41
CA SER A 249 19.28 -5.45 -3.70
C SER A 249 19.06 -6.46 -4.82
N GLY A 250 19.86 -7.53 -4.87
CA GLY A 250 19.67 -8.61 -5.83
C GLY A 250 18.34 -9.34 -5.63
N ARG A 251 17.93 -9.55 -4.38
CA ARG A 251 16.63 -10.11 -4.01
C ARG A 251 15.47 -9.20 -4.40
N ALA A 252 15.56 -7.90 -4.08
CA ALA A 252 14.54 -6.92 -4.42
C ALA A 252 14.31 -6.88 -5.94
N PHE A 253 15.39 -6.86 -6.71
CA PHE A 253 15.32 -6.91 -8.16
C PHE A 253 14.66 -8.21 -8.67
N LEU A 254 15.07 -9.35 -8.12
CA LEU A 254 14.49 -10.65 -8.48
C LEU A 254 13.00 -10.71 -8.14
N LEU A 255 12.58 -10.25 -6.96
CA LEU A 255 11.18 -10.21 -6.56
C LEU A 255 10.36 -9.26 -7.43
N LEU A 256 10.94 -8.12 -7.82
CA LEU A 256 10.30 -7.20 -8.75
C LEU A 256 10.09 -7.83 -10.13
N CYS A 257 11.10 -8.54 -10.65
CA CYS A 257 10.95 -9.33 -11.89
C CYS A 257 9.86 -10.39 -11.77
N VAL A 258 9.82 -11.11 -10.66
CA VAL A 258 8.80 -12.14 -10.40
C VAL A 258 7.40 -11.49 -10.33
N ALA A 259 7.26 -10.34 -9.66
CA ALA A 259 6.01 -9.61 -9.57
C ALA A 259 5.49 -9.18 -10.96
N ILE A 260 6.36 -8.67 -11.81
CA ILE A 260 6.01 -8.29 -13.19
C ILE A 260 5.64 -9.51 -14.03
N LEU A 261 6.43 -10.59 -13.97
CA LEU A 261 6.25 -11.76 -14.86
C LEU A 261 5.08 -12.65 -14.44
N LEU A 262 4.88 -12.91 -13.14
CA LEU A 262 3.84 -13.82 -12.66
C LEU A 262 2.50 -13.11 -12.44
N PHE A 263 2.50 -11.87 -11.91
CA PHE A 263 1.29 -11.16 -11.56
C PHE A 263 0.92 -10.04 -12.56
N GLY A 264 1.77 -9.79 -13.57
CA GLY A 264 1.51 -8.80 -14.61
C GLY A 264 1.44 -7.36 -14.08
N ILE A 265 2.16 -7.07 -12.99
CA ILE A 265 2.16 -5.76 -12.33
C ILE A 265 2.72 -4.70 -13.28
N LYS A 266 2.01 -3.59 -13.40
CA LYS A 266 2.46 -2.42 -14.15
C LYS A 266 3.11 -1.43 -13.19
N ILE A 267 4.31 -0.96 -13.54
CA ILE A 267 4.98 0.13 -12.83
C ILE A 267 4.77 1.39 -13.64
N ASN A 268 3.93 2.30 -13.13
CA ASN A 268 3.61 3.56 -13.83
C ASN A 268 4.74 4.59 -13.69
N GLY A 269 5.56 4.48 -12.64
CA GLY A 269 6.69 5.37 -12.38
C GLY A 269 8.04 4.83 -12.81
N SER A 270 9.11 5.46 -12.32
CA SER A 270 10.49 5.08 -12.63
C SER A 270 10.89 3.78 -11.94
N MET A 271 11.25 2.76 -12.72
CA MET A 271 11.82 1.50 -12.22
C MET A 271 13.11 1.72 -11.41
N LEU A 272 13.94 2.68 -11.83
CA LEU A 272 15.16 3.03 -11.10
C LEU A 272 14.83 3.59 -9.71
N LEU A 273 13.85 4.48 -9.61
CA LEU A 273 13.41 5.05 -8.33
C LEU A 273 12.82 3.97 -7.41
N THR A 274 12.04 3.04 -7.96
CA THR A 274 11.52 1.87 -7.23
C THR A 274 12.67 1.04 -6.63
N VAL A 275 13.68 0.71 -7.42
CA VAL A 275 14.85 -0.05 -6.93
C VAL A 275 15.62 0.74 -5.87
N LEU A 276 15.83 2.05 -6.06
CA LEU A 276 16.49 2.91 -5.07
C LEU A 276 15.71 2.97 -3.75
N LEU A 277 14.39 3.04 -3.78
CA LEU A 277 13.54 2.97 -2.59
C LEU A 277 13.67 1.62 -1.86
N LEU A 278 13.68 0.52 -2.59
CA LEU A 278 13.89 -0.81 -2.00
C LEU A 278 15.27 -0.94 -1.36
N VAL A 279 16.31 -0.36 -1.98
CA VAL A 279 17.67 -0.31 -1.40
C VAL A 279 17.71 0.57 -0.16
N LEU A 280 17.05 1.74 -0.15
CA LEU A 280 16.96 2.61 1.01
C LEU A 280 16.19 1.94 2.16
N THR A 281 15.10 1.26 1.85
CA THR A 281 14.35 0.43 2.81
C THR A 281 15.25 -0.66 3.40
N ALA A 282 16.00 -1.38 2.57
CA ALA A 282 16.95 -2.37 3.03
C ALA A 282 18.02 -1.77 3.95
N LEU A 283 18.55 -0.61 3.59
CA LEU A 283 19.55 0.10 4.38
C LEU A 283 19.01 0.49 5.76
N CYS A 284 17.78 1.00 5.82
CA CYS A 284 17.10 1.35 7.06
C CYS A 284 16.97 0.13 7.99
N PHE A 285 16.44 -0.98 7.50
CA PHE A 285 16.22 -2.18 8.30
C PHE A 285 17.49 -2.98 8.61
N VAL A 286 18.55 -2.88 7.78
CA VAL A 286 19.88 -3.34 8.12
C VAL A 286 20.43 -2.56 9.32
N GLY A 287 20.29 -1.22 9.32
CA GLY A 287 20.64 -0.37 10.45
C GLY A 287 19.92 -0.76 11.74
N PHE A 288 18.60 -1.01 11.65
CA PHE A 288 17.80 -1.50 12.78
C PHE A 288 18.32 -2.86 13.30
N GLY A 289 18.60 -3.79 12.41
CA GLY A 289 19.16 -5.09 12.76
C GLY A 289 20.52 -5.00 13.45
N ILE A 290 21.40 -4.09 13.01
CA ILE A 290 22.68 -3.82 13.65
C ILE A 290 22.49 -3.23 15.04
N MET A 291 21.56 -2.28 15.19
CA MET A 291 21.25 -1.65 16.48
C MET A 291 20.87 -2.70 17.54
N ILE A 292 20.05 -3.67 17.17
CA ILE A 292 19.67 -4.76 18.09
C ILE A 292 20.84 -5.73 18.31
N SER A 293 21.53 -6.15 17.24
CA SER A 293 22.66 -7.10 17.30
C SER A 293 23.81 -6.61 18.18
N ALA A 294 23.94 -5.29 18.34
CA ALA A 294 25.01 -4.70 19.16
C ALA A 294 24.95 -5.12 20.64
N ARG A 295 23.78 -5.54 21.12
CA ARG A 295 23.52 -5.85 22.54
C ARG A 295 23.29 -7.33 22.85
N VAL A 296 23.22 -8.17 21.82
CA VAL A 296 22.73 -9.56 21.96
C VAL A 296 23.87 -10.54 21.73
N GLY A 297 23.96 -11.56 22.58
CA GLY A 297 25.01 -12.60 22.52
C GLY A 297 24.66 -13.77 21.62
N THR A 298 23.40 -14.16 21.56
CA THR A 298 22.92 -15.34 20.83
C THR A 298 21.94 -15.00 19.73
N GLN A 299 21.75 -15.90 18.78
CA GLN A 299 20.75 -15.74 17.74
C GLN A 299 19.32 -15.81 18.31
N GLU A 300 19.11 -16.62 19.33
CA GLU A 300 17.81 -16.78 19.98
C GLU A 300 17.40 -15.48 20.68
N ASP A 301 18.26 -14.88 21.50
CA ASP A 301 18.00 -13.61 22.15
C ASP A 301 17.71 -12.50 21.12
N TYR A 302 18.45 -12.52 19.99
CA TYR A 302 18.19 -11.57 18.89
C TYR A 302 16.77 -11.71 18.37
N MET A 303 16.32 -12.94 18.11
CA MET A 303 14.97 -13.18 17.57
C MET A 303 13.89 -12.75 18.56
N GLN A 304 14.10 -13.02 19.87
CA GLN A 304 13.18 -12.56 20.93
C GLN A 304 13.10 -11.03 21.01
N MET A 305 14.20 -10.33 20.75
CA MET A 305 14.21 -8.85 20.73
C MET A 305 13.61 -8.24 19.45
N VAL A 306 13.74 -8.89 18.30
CA VAL A 306 13.27 -8.38 17.01
C VAL A 306 11.76 -8.58 16.83
N MET A 307 11.23 -9.73 17.24
CA MET A 307 9.82 -10.09 17.01
C MET A 307 8.80 -9.08 17.55
N PRO A 308 8.95 -8.53 18.77
CA PRO A 308 8.04 -7.54 19.33
C PRO A 308 7.98 -6.23 18.51
N PHE A 309 8.98 -5.96 17.68
CA PHE A 309 8.98 -4.81 16.76
C PHE A 309 8.51 -5.20 15.38
N ALA A 310 8.99 -6.32 14.83
CA ALA A 310 8.69 -6.73 13.47
C ALA A 310 7.20 -6.98 13.22
N MET A 311 6.54 -7.68 14.15
CA MET A 311 5.13 -8.01 14.03
C MET A 311 4.21 -6.77 14.09
N PRO A 312 4.29 -5.90 15.12
CA PRO A 312 3.50 -4.68 15.14
C PRO A 312 3.78 -3.76 13.95
N MET A 313 5.05 -3.60 13.55
CA MET A 313 5.40 -2.80 12.37
C MET A 313 4.67 -3.27 11.11
N MET A 314 4.55 -4.58 10.90
CA MET A 314 3.85 -5.14 9.76
C MET A 314 2.36 -4.76 9.73
N PHE A 315 1.68 -4.83 10.87
CA PHE A 315 0.24 -4.54 10.94
C PHE A 315 -0.09 -3.06 10.93
N VAL A 316 0.74 -2.23 11.58
CA VAL A 316 0.47 -0.80 11.76
C VAL A 316 0.90 0.04 10.54
N SER A 317 1.80 -0.47 9.70
CA SER A 317 2.42 0.30 8.59
C SER A 317 1.55 0.48 7.33
N GLY A 318 0.27 0.14 7.37
CA GLY A 318 -0.58 0.29 6.19
C GLY A 318 -0.37 -0.76 5.09
N VAL A 319 0.32 -1.87 5.39
CA VAL A 319 0.55 -2.96 4.40
C VAL A 319 -0.76 -3.64 4.02
N PHE A 320 -1.58 -3.99 5.00
CA PHE A 320 -2.82 -4.75 4.80
C PHE A 320 -4.07 -3.87 4.73
N TYR A 321 -4.11 -2.79 5.52
CA TYR A 321 -5.25 -1.89 5.61
C TYR A 321 -4.78 -0.45 5.50
N PRO A 322 -5.55 0.44 4.88
CA PRO A 322 -5.27 1.88 4.87
C PRO A 322 -5.15 2.40 6.31
N ILE A 323 -4.16 3.26 6.55
CA ILE A 323 -3.89 3.81 7.90
C ILE A 323 -5.09 4.61 8.40
N GLU A 324 -5.80 5.27 7.51
CA GLU A 324 -6.97 6.11 7.78
C GLU A 324 -8.13 5.31 8.38
N THR A 325 -8.25 4.01 8.07
CA THR A 325 -9.30 3.13 8.61
C THR A 325 -8.97 2.58 9.99
N MET A 326 -7.75 2.80 10.48
CA MET A 326 -7.32 2.33 11.79
C MET A 326 -7.84 3.24 12.93
N PRO A 327 -8.01 2.71 14.17
CA PRO A 327 -8.24 3.56 15.33
C PRO A 327 -7.11 4.58 15.53
N TRP A 328 -7.43 5.79 16.02
CA TRP A 328 -6.52 6.93 16.13
C TRP A 328 -5.16 6.62 16.79
N VAL A 329 -5.12 5.70 17.75
CA VAL A 329 -3.88 5.27 18.42
C VAL A 329 -2.93 4.58 17.43
N PHE A 330 -3.47 3.66 16.60
CA PHE A 330 -2.68 2.94 15.59
C PHE A 330 -2.24 3.85 14.44
N GLN A 331 -3.07 4.82 14.05
CA GLN A 331 -2.68 5.84 13.09
C GLN A 331 -1.43 6.60 13.56
N LYS A 332 -1.40 7.06 14.83
CA LYS A 332 -0.22 7.75 15.37
C LYS A 332 1.00 6.85 15.47
N LEU A 333 0.81 5.56 15.79
CA LEU A 333 1.90 4.60 15.81
C LEU A 333 2.44 4.32 14.40
N ALA A 334 1.60 4.33 13.37
CA ALA A 334 2.02 4.16 11.99
C ALA A 334 3.08 5.18 11.58
N TYR A 335 2.92 6.43 11.95
CA TYR A 335 3.86 7.50 11.62
C TYR A 335 5.24 7.40 12.33
N VAL A 336 5.37 6.54 13.34
CA VAL A 336 6.67 6.26 14.01
C VAL A 336 7.36 5.03 13.41
N VAL A 337 6.71 4.36 12.45
CA VAL A 337 7.21 3.14 11.83
C VAL A 337 7.85 3.44 10.47
N PRO A 338 9.14 3.11 10.25
CA PRO A 338 9.79 3.37 8.96
C PRO A 338 9.18 2.60 7.78
N LEU A 339 8.56 1.45 8.02
CA LEU A 339 7.89 0.66 6.99
C LEU A 339 6.71 1.41 6.35
N THR A 340 6.03 2.28 7.10
CA THR A 340 4.95 3.14 6.60
C THR A 340 5.44 4.00 5.44
N TYR A 341 6.52 4.74 5.65
CA TYR A 341 7.09 5.62 4.62
C TYR A 341 7.66 4.85 3.43
N ALA A 342 8.24 3.67 3.68
CA ALA A 342 8.71 2.80 2.60
C ALA A 342 7.54 2.32 1.73
N ASN A 343 6.41 1.98 2.35
CA ASN A 343 5.21 1.51 1.69
C ASN A 343 4.54 2.63 0.87
N ASP A 344 4.37 3.80 1.48
CA ASP A 344 3.73 4.96 0.84
C ASP A 344 4.57 5.46 -0.35
N ALA A 345 5.89 5.56 -0.20
CA ALA A 345 6.78 5.93 -1.29
C ALA A 345 6.73 4.91 -2.44
N LEU A 346 6.78 3.61 -2.15
CA LEU A 346 6.71 2.57 -3.17
C LEU A 346 5.37 2.55 -3.89
N ARG A 347 4.25 2.71 -3.18
CA ARG A 347 2.92 2.84 -3.78
C ARG A 347 2.83 4.08 -4.65
N SER A 348 3.27 5.23 -4.17
CA SER A 348 3.25 6.48 -4.92
C SER A 348 4.04 6.36 -6.24
N VAL A 349 5.22 5.75 -6.21
CA VAL A 349 6.03 5.55 -7.42
C VAL A 349 5.41 4.47 -8.31
N MET A 350 5.08 3.29 -7.78
CA MET A 350 4.67 2.16 -8.62
C MET A 350 3.25 2.33 -9.17
N LEU A 351 2.30 2.87 -8.39
CA LEU A 351 0.90 3.01 -8.79
C LEU A 351 0.61 4.38 -9.40
N LYS A 352 0.98 5.47 -8.68
CA LYS A 352 0.64 6.83 -9.08
C LYS A 352 1.63 7.41 -10.10
N GLY A 353 2.79 6.77 -10.31
CA GLY A 353 3.83 7.29 -11.21
C GLY A 353 4.59 8.50 -10.63
N ALA A 354 4.52 8.71 -9.31
CA ALA A 354 5.13 9.84 -8.63
C ALA A 354 6.64 9.92 -8.85
N GLY A 355 7.14 11.15 -8.96
CA GLY A 355 8.56 11.44 -9.06
C GLY A 355 9.24 11.55 -7.69
N ALA A 356 10.57 11.70 -7.69
CA ALA A 356 11.33 11.87 -6.44
C ALA A 356 10.94 13.14 -5.65
N GLY A 357 10.43 14.17 -6.35
CA GLY A 357 9.95 15.40 -5.73
C GLY A 357 8.67 15.20 -4.92
N ASP A 358 7.79 14.28 -5.34
CA ASP A 358 6.50 14.07 -4.71
C ASP A 358 6.62 13.24 -3.43
N ILE A 359 7.66 12.38 -3.36
CA ILE A 359 7.93 11.48 -2.21
C ILE A 359 9.08 11.96 -1.33
N TRP A 360 9.47 13.26 -1.41
CA TRP A 360 10.64 13.79 -0.71
C TRP A 360 10.54 13.62 0.82
N LEU A 361 9.33 13.71 1.38
CA LEU A 361 9.10 13.54 2.81
C LEU A 361 9.41 12.12 3.26
N ASP A 362 8.91 11.12 2.52
CA ASP A 362 9.15 9.71 2.81
C ASP A 362 10.63 9.36 2.72
N LEU A 363 11.30 9.89 1.68
CA LEU A 363 12.75 9.74 1.52
C LEU A 363 13.51 10.35 2.69
N ALA A 364 13.14 11.57 3.12
CA ALA A 364 13.78 12.27 4.22
C ALA A 364 13.61 11.53 5.56
N VAL A 365 12.40 11.03 5.82
CA VAL A 365 12.08 10.28 7.05
C VAL A 365 12.79 8.92 7.05
N LEU A 366 12.76 8.17 5.96
CA LEU A 366 13.50 6.90 5.83
C LEU A 366 15.02 7.10 6.01
N MET A 367 15.58 8.17 5.43
CA MET A 367 16.98 8.52 5.63
C MET A 367 17.26 8.89 7.09
N GLY A 368 16.36 9.63 7.73
CA GLY A 368 16.45 9.98 9.15
C GLY A 368 16.48 8.74 10.05
N PHE A 369 15.55 7.78 9.84
CA PHE A 369 15.56 6.49 10.54
C PHE A 369 16.85 5.70 10.27
N THR A 370 17.28 5.68 9.02
CA THR A 370 18.54 5.01 8.64
C THR A 370 19.71 5.56 9.44
N LEU A 371 19.90 6.86 9.45
CA LEU A 371 20.98 7.51 10.18
C LEU A 371 20.88 7.27 11.69
N LEU A 372 19.67 7.34 12.25
CA LEU A 372 19.39 7.09 13.66
C LEU A 372 19.80 5.67 14.05
N PHE A 373 19.35 4.65 13.31
CA PHE A 373 19.62 3.26 13.62
C PHE A 373 21.09 2.92 13.49
N PHE A 374 21.77 3.43 12.44
CA PHE A 374 23.22 3.25 12.30
C PHE A 374 24.00 3.95 13.40
N ALA A 375 23.65 5.19 13.75
CA ALA A 375 24.30 5.90 14.86
C ALA A 375 24.16 5.13 16.17
N MET A 376 22.94 4.65 16.48
CA MET A 376 22.69 3.84 17.69
C MET A 376 23.39 2.48 17.65
N GLY A 377 23.46 1.85 16.49
CA GLY A 377 24.10 0.55 16.31
C GLY A 377 25.62 0.65 16.45
N VAL A 378 26.25 1.58 15.73
CA VAL A 378 27.72 1.74 15.72
C VAL A 378 28.26 2.19 17.07
N THR A 379 27.58 3.14 17.73
CA THR A 379 28.01 3.64 19.05
C THR A 379 27.94 2.59 20.17
N ARG A 380 27.09 1.60 20.00
CA ARG A 380 26.87 0.54 21.01
C ARG A 380 27.53 -0.80 20.66
N PHE A 381 28.18 -0.87 19.48
CA PHE A 381 28.86 -2.09 19.07
C PHE A 381 30.15 -2.22 19.87
N ASN A 382 30.10 -3.06 20.91
CA ASN A 382 31.24 -3.29 21.80
C ASN A 382 32.18 -4.34 21.22
N ARG A 383 33.48 -4.14 21.40
CA ARG A 383 34.54 -5.07 21.00
C ARG A 383 34.73 -6.21 21.99
N ASP A 384 34.14 -6.05 23.20
CA ASP A 384 34.21 -7.03 24.27
C ASP A 384 33.29 -8.23 23.94
N ILE A 385 33.95 -9.27 23.44
CA ILE A 385 33.35 -10.56 23.07
C ILE A 385 33.92 -11.63 23.97
#